data_dcfed9ae107aea940784d66767c4ffa7
#
_entry.id   dcfed9ae107aea940784d66767c4ffa7
#
_cell.length_a   1.000
_cell.length_b   1.000
_cell.length_c   1.000
_cell.angle_alpha   90.00
_cell.angle_beta   90.00
_cell.angle_gamma   90.00
#
_symmetry.space_group_name_H-M   'P 1'
#
loop_
_entity.id
_entity.type
_entity.pdbx_description
1 polymer ?
#
loop_
_entity_poly.entity_id
_entity_poly.type
_entity_poly.pdbx_seq_one_letter_code
_entity_poly.pdbx_strand_id
1 'polypeptide(L)'
;MKLILQFMKPYRKLFLLTPALIIMDVVGALYIPTLVAEIMNEGVSSGSTVNDLYRIGVQIVIASCISGAGAIVGGYTCSQLASRVCKDIRNALYRKTLKLSVYDFKQFGTASVTTRTISDVTNIQTAILNVMQMVLPVPIIFVVALFLTFHLDRMAGVILLIVLAAVIVIALG
;
A
#
# COMPACT_ATOMS: atom_id res chain seq x y z
N MET A 1 -16.01 -10.33 -4.51
CA MET A 1 -15.63 -8.99 -4.04
C MET A 1 -16.66 -8.31 -3.15
N LYS A 2 -17.96 -8.26 -3.50
CA LYS A 2 -19.00 -7.62 -2.65
C LYS A 2 -19.07 -8.15 -1.21
N LEU A 3 -18.85 -9.45 -1.01
CA LEU A 3 -18.88 -10.10 0.29
C LEU A 3 -17.74 -9.65 1.21
N ILE A 4 -16.52 -9.55 0.68
CA ILE A 4 -15.33 -9.07 1.44
C ILE A 4 -15.54 -7.62 1.87
N LEU A 5 -16.02 -6.76 0.97
CA LEU A 5 -16.36 -5.37 1.27
C LEU A 5 -17.42 -5.23 2.37
N GLN A 6 -18.36 -6.18 2.46
CA GLN A 6 -19.36 -6.20 3.52
C GLN A 6 -18.73 -6.47 4.89
N PHE A 7 -17.75 -7.36 4.98
CA PHE A 7 -17.00 -7.62 6.22
C PHE A 7 -15.99 -6.51 6.56
N MET A 8 -15.60 -5.67 5.59
CA MET A 8 -14.75 -4.50 5.83
C MET A 8 -15.53 -3.30 6.38
N LYS A 9 -16.86 -3.22 6.15
CA LYS A 9 -17.70 -2.10 6.61
C LYS A 9 -17.55 -1.73 8.09
N PRO A 10 -17.52 -2.68 9.07
CA PRO A 10 -17.36 -2.34 10.47
C PRO A 10 -16.00 -1.70 10.79
N TYR A 11 -14.99 -1.92 9.96
CA TYR A 11 -13.61 -1.44 10.16
C TYR A 11 -13.26 -0.21 9.31
N ARG A 12 -14.25 0.64 8.97
CA ARG A 12 -14.07 1.82 8.10
C ARG A 12 -12.94 2.75 8.54
N LYS A 13 -12.75 2.91 9.86
CA LYS A 13 -11.65 3.76 10.40
C LYS A 13 -10.29 3.20 10.02
N LEU A 14 -10.06 1.90 10.20
CA LEU A 14 -8.81 1.23 9.80
C LEU A 14 -8.66 1.23 8.27
N PHE A 15 -9.75 1.01 7.55
CA PHE A 15 -9.76 1.01 6.08
C PHE A 15 -9.38 2.37 5.48
N LEU A 16 -9.72 3.49 6.12
CA LEU A 16 -9.33 4.83 5.69
C LEU A 16 -7.95 5.24 6.22
N LEU A 17 -7.60 4.81 7.43
CA LEU A 17 -6.33 5.13 8.06
C LEU A 17 -5.15 4.46 7.35
N THR A 18 -5.31 3.20 6.95
CA THR A 18 -4.23 2.44 6.27
C THR A 18 -3.76 3.12 4.98
N PRO A 19 -4.62 3.47 4.00
CA PRO A 19 -4.18 4.19 2.81
C PRO A 19 -3.57 5.55 3.12
N ALA A 20 -4.11 6.29 4.11
CA ALA A 20 -3.54 7.59 4.48
C ALA A 20 -2.10 7.49 4.97
N LEU A 21 -1.78 6.46 5.77
CA LEU A 21 -0.42 6.19 6.24
C LEU A 21 0.50 5.71 5.11
N ILE A 22 -0.01 4.91 4.19
CA ILE A 22 0.72 4.47 3.00
C ILE A 22 1.03 5.67 2.09
N ILE A 23 0.08 6.60 1.92
CA ILE A 23 0.31 7.83 1.15
C ILE A 23 1.42 8.66 1.80
N MET A 24 1.40 8.78 3.12
CA MET A 24 2.44 9.52 3.86
C MET A 24 3.82 8.91 3.64
N ASP A 25 3.94 7.58 3.67
CA ASP A 25 5.17 6.85 3.36
C ASP A 25 5.63 7.10 1.92
N VAL A 26 4.73 6.92 0.95
CA VAL A 26 5.02 7.11 -0.49
C VAL A 26 5.49 8.54 -0.79
N VAL A 27 4.81 9.55 -0.26
CA VAL A 27 5.19 10.95 -0.46
C VAL A 27 6.56 11.22 0.14
N GLY A 28 6.82 10.74 1.35
CA GLY A 28 8.12 10.87 2.00
C GLY A 28 9.24 10.19 1.20
N ALA A 29 9.00 8.97 0.74
CA ALA A 29 9.97 8.21 -0.06
C ALA A 29 10.30 8.87 -1.41
N LEU A 30 9.33 9.53 -2.05
CA LEU A 30 9.55 10.27 -3.29
C LEU A 30 10.18 11.65 -3.08
N TYR A 31 10.00 12.24 -1.90
CA TYR A 31 10.59 13.55 -1.56
C TYR A 31 12.08 13.46 -1.24
N ILE A 32 12.55 12.34 -0.68
CA ILE A 32 13.99 12.14 -0.35
C ILE A 32 14.91 12.31 -1.56
N PRO A 33 14.67 11.69 -2.73
CA PRO A 33 15.52 11.89 -3.90
C PRO A 33 15.60 13.35 -4.38
N THR A 34 14.52 14.12 -4.21
CA THR A 34 14.52 15.55 -4.59
C THR A 34 15.43 16.36 -3.68
N LEU A 35 15.44 16.10 -2.38
CA LEU A 35 16.35 16.73 -1.42
C LEU A 35 17.81 16.33 -1.66
N VAL A 36 18.07 15.07 -2.06
CA VAL A 36 19.41 14.63 -2.44
C VAL A 36 19.91 15.35 -3.69
N ALA A 37 19.04 15.54 -4.70
CA ALA A 37 19.39 16.31 -5.87
C ALA A 37 19.71 17.78 -5.52
N GLU A 38 18.97 18.36 -4.58
CA GLU A 38 19.21 19.73 -4.09
C GLU A 38 20.60 19.85 -3.41
N ILE A 39 20.97 18.88 -2.55
CA ILE A 39 22.34 18.82 -1.97
C ILE A 39 23.42 18.74 -3.06
N MET A 40 23.21 17.91 -4.08
CA MET A 40 24.18 17.77 -5.14
C MET A 40 24.32 19.07 -5.95
N ASN A 41 23.23 19.75 -6.24
CA ASN A 41 23.25 21.02 -6.97
C ASN A 41 23.88 22.16 -6.15
N GLU A 42 23.54 22.27 -4.87
CA GLU A 42 24.14 23.27 -3.99
C GLU A 42 25.59 22.94 -3.64
N GLY A 43 25.94 21.65 -3.44
CA GLY A 43 27.32 21.25 -3.15
C GLY A 43 28.31 21.53 -4.28
N VAL A 44 27.85 21.61 -5.52
CA VAL A 44 28.66 21.98 -6.71
C VAL A 44 28.72 23.51 -6.91
N SER A 45 27.78 24.25 -6.35
CA SER A 45 27.69 25.71 -6.47
C SER A 45 28.77 26.38 -5.62
N SER A 46 29.59 27.23 -6.23
CA SER A 46 30.75 27.91 -5.60
C SER A 46 30.38 28.90 -4.48
N GLY A 47 29.10 29.00 -4.07
CA GLY A 47 28.59 29.91 -3.04
C GLY A 47 27.86 29.27 -1.89
N SER A 48 27.75 27.92 -1.85
CA SER A 48 26.98 27.24 -0.80
C SER A 48 27.73 27.26 0.54
N THR A 49 27.02 27.64 1.58
CA THR A 49 27.55 27.60 2.93
C THR A 49 27.36 26.19 3.53
N VAL A 50 28.33 25.73 4.33
CA VAL A 50 28.22 24.46 5.07
C VAL A 50 26.90 24.35 5.84
N ASN A 51 26.35 25.47 6.28
CA ASN A 51 25.07 25.57 6.98
C ASN A 51 23.87 25.20 6.10
N ASP A 52 23.90 25.50 4.81
CA ASP A 52 22.83 25.15 3.86
C ASP A 52 22.80 23.65 3.61
N LEU A 53 23.96 23.04 3.40
CA LEU A 53 24.09 21.58 3.29
C LEU A 53 23.65 20.84 4.56
N TYR A 54 23.98 21.39 5.74
CA TYR A 54 23.54 20.83 7.02
C TYR A 54 22.02 20.90 7.16
N ARG A 55 21.40 22.01 6.76
CA ARG A 55 19.94 22.20 6.80
C ARG A 55 19.21 21.16 5.93
N ILE A 56 19.66 20.96 4.69
CA ILE A 56 19.04 19.96 3.79
C ILE A 56 19.26 18.55 4.34
N GLY A 57 20.46 18.26 4.88
CA GLY A 57 20.73 16.98 5.54
C GLY A 57 19.77 16.67 6.68
N VAL A 58 19.48 17.66 7.54
CA VAL A 58 18.48 17.52 8.61
C VAL A 58 17.06 17.29 8.05
N GLN A 59 16.69 17.96 6.96
CA GLN A 59 15.40 17.74 6.30
C GLN A 59 15.26 16.32 5.77
N ILE A 60 16.32 15.74 5.19
CA ILE A 60 16.34 14.34 4.75
C ILE A 60 16.11 13.39 5.91
N VAL A 61 16.78 13.61 7.04
CA VAL A 61 16.62 12.77 8.24
C VAL A 61 15.18 12.85 8.76
N ILE A 62 14.60 14.04 8.85
CA ILE A 62 13.21 14.23 9.29
C ILE A 62 12.24 13.55 8.32
N ALA A 63 12.39 13.78 7.02
CA ALA A 63 11.55 13.15 5.99
C ALA A 63 11.63 11.61 6.07
N SER A 64 12.83 11.05 6.24
CA SER A 64 13.04 9.61 6.37
C SER A 64 12.40 9.05 7.64
N CYS A 65 12.47 9.75 8.76
CA CYS A 65 11.81 9.35 10.00
C CYS A 65 10.27 9.35 9.86
N ILE A 66 9.71 10.37 9.21
CA ILE A 66 8.26 10.48 8.99
C ILE A 66 7.78 9.38 8.04
N SER A 67 8.49 9.16 6.91
CA SER A 67 8.19 8.09 5.96
C SER A 67 8.30 6.72 6.62
N GLY A 68 9.40 6.43 7.32
CA GLY A 68 9.58 5.17 8.02
C GLY A 68 8.53 4.90 9.09
N ALA A 69 8.12 5.90 9.86
CA ALA A 69 7.01 5.79 10.79
C ALA A 69 5.70 5.47 10.07
N GLY A 70 5.43 6.15 8.93
CA GLY A 70 4.29 5.88 8.06
C GLY A 70 4.26 4.44 7.55
N ALA A 71 5.39 3.92 7.07
CA ALA A 71 5.55 2.55 6.60
C ALA A 71 5.25 1.52 7.70
N ILE A 72 5.84 1.68 8.88
CA ILE A 72 5.68 0.75 10.01
C ILE A 72 4.23 0.75 10.51
N VAL A 73 3.69 1.93 10.79
CA VAL A 73 2.31 2.05 11.31
C VAL A 73 1.29 1.67 10.24
N GLY A 74 1.53 2.02 8.97
CA GLY A 74 0.71 1.62 7.83
C GLY A 74 0.68 0.11 7.63
N GLY A 75 1.83 -0.56 7.68
CA GLY A 75 1.94 -2.02 7.62
C GLY A 75 1.22 -2.71 8.78
N TYR A 76 1.38 -2.19 9.99
CA TYR A 76 0.69 -2.70 11.19
C TYR A 76 -0.83 -2.57 11.07
N THR A 77 -1.34 -1.39 10.71
CA THR A 77 -2.79 -1.15 10.56
C THR A 77 -3.38 -1.98 9.43
N CYS A 78 -2.64 -2.18 8.33
CA CYS A 78 -3.04 -3.06 7.23
C CYS A 78 -3.17 -4.52 7.69
N SER A 79 -2.15 -5.04 8.39
CA SER A 79 -2.17 -6.39 8.94
C SER A 79 -3.31 -6.59 9.94
N GLN A 80 -3.55 -5.60 10.81
CA GLN A 80 -4.65 -5.62 11.76
C GLN A 80 -6.01 -5.61 11.06
N LEU A 81 -6.19 -4.83 9.99
CA LEU A 81 -7.40 -4.82 9.19
C LEU A 81 -7.66 -6.20 8.56
N ALA A 82 -6.67 -6.76 7.86
CA ALA A 82 -6.77 -8.06 7.21
C ALA A 82 -7.11 -9.18 8.23
N SER A 83 -6.43 -9.19 9.37
CA SER A 83 -6.65 -10.19 10.42
C SER A 83 -8.05 -10.11 11.04
N ARG A 84 -8.56 -8.90 11.29
CA ARG A 84 -9.92 -8.70 11.85
C ARG A 84 -11.00 -9.12 10.86
N VAL A 85 -10.87 -8.75 9.60
CA VAL A 85 -11.80 -9.17 8.54
C VAL A 85 -11.82 -10.69 8.39
N CYS A 86 -10.66 -11.33 8.38
CA CYS A 86 -10.56 -12.79 8.28
C CYS A 86 -11.07 -13.52 9.51
N LYS A 87 -10.90 -12.95 10.70
CA LYS A 87 -11.54 -13.47 11.93
C LYS A 87 -13.06 -13.50 11.80
N ASP A 88 -13.65 -12.42 11.30
CA ASP A 88 -15.11 -12.34 11.14
C ASP A 88 -15.61 -13.31 10.05
N ILE A 89 -14.86 -13.49 8.96
CA ILE A 89 -15.16 -14.49 7.93
C ILE A 89 -15.10 -15.91 8.52
N ARG A 90 -14.05 -16.25 9.29
CA ARG A 90 -13.92 -17.55 9.95
C ARG A 90 -15.09 -17.81 10.92
N ASN A 91 -15.45 -16.81 11.72
CA ASN A 91 -16.57 -16.90 12.63
C ASN A 91 -17.90 -17.12 11.89
N ALA A 92 -18.12 -16.43 10.77
CA ALA A 92 -19.31 -16.59 9.96
C ALA A 92 -19.38 -17.97 9.31
N LEU A 93 -18.25 -18.49 8.80
CA LEU A 93 -18.13 -19.85 8.28
C LEU A 93 -18.43 -20.89 9.36
N TYR A 94 -17.79 -20.77 10.51
CA TYR A 94 -17.99 -21.68 11.63
C TYR A 94 -19.46 -21.72 12.09
N ARG A 95 -20.09 -20.55 12.28
CA ARG A 95 -21.52 -20.48 12.63
C ARG A 95 -22.42 -21.11 11.57
N LYS A 96 -22.08 -20.98 10.30
CA LYS A 96 -22.83 -21.62 9.22
C LYS A 96 -22.64 -23.13 9.20
N THR A 97 -21.42 -23.62 9.44
CA THR A 97 -21.10 -25.04 9.54
C THR A 97 -21.87 -25.73 10.67
N LEU A 98 -21.99 -25.06 11.84
CA LEU A 98 -22.79 -25.59 12.97
C LEU A 98 -24.29 -25.70 12.69
N LYS A 99 -24.80 -24.99 11.68
CA LYS A 99 -26.22 -25.04 11.26
C LYS A 99 -26.48 -26.08 10.16
N LEU A 100 -25.44 -26.71 9.62
CA LEU A 100 -25.61 -27.76 8.62
C LEU A 100 -26.18 -29.04 9.27
N SER A 101 -27.05 -29.73 8.55
CA SER A 101 -27.51 -31.06 8.96
C SER A 101 -26.36 -32.06 8.87
N VAL A 102 -26.44 -33.15 9.62
CA VAL A 102 -25.43 -34.24 9.55
C VAL A 102 -25.30 -34.79 8.13
N TYR A 103 -26.41 -34.81 7.38
CA TYR A 103 -26.44 -35.23 5.99
C TYR A 103 -25.66 -34.28 5.07
N ASP A 104 -25.91 -32.98 5.17
CA ASP A 104 -25.20 -31.96 4.38
C ASP A 104 -23.71 -31.93 4.71
N PHE A 105 -23.37 -32.07 6.00
CA PHE A 105 -21.99 -32.12 6.46
C PHE A 105 -21.22 -33.33 5.89
N LYS A 106 -21.86 -34.49 5.83
CA LYS A 106 -21.26 -35.68 5.20
C LYS A 106 -21.09 -35.50 3.69
N GLN A 107 -22.01 -34.83 3.01
CA GLN A 107 -21.93 -34.55 1.58
C GLN A 107 -20.77 -33.62 1.22
N PHE A 108 -20.51 -32.56 2.03
CA PHE A 108 -19.38 -31.67 1.84
C PHE A 108 -18.03 -32.28 2.24
N GLY A 109 -18.02 -33.21 3.18
CA GLY A 109 -16.83 -33.82 3.74
C GLY A 109 -16.08 -32.92 4.72
N THR A 110 -15.56 -33.51 5.80
CA THR A 110 -14.82 -32.78 6.86
C THR A 110 -13.57 -32.09 6.30
N ALA A 111 -12.83 -32.76 5.43
CA ALA A 111 -11.62 -32.20 4.80
C ALA A 111 -11.90 -30.92 4.00
N SER A 112 -12.97 -30.89 3.22
CA SER A 112 -13.36 -29.73 2.42
C SER A 112 -13.74 -28.53 3.29
N VAL A 113 -14.50 -28.75 4.37
CA VAL A 113 -14.89 -27.68 5.31
C VAL A 113 -13.66 -27.13 6.04
N THR A 114 -12.74 -27.97 6.45
CA THR A 114 -11.49 -27.57 7.11
C THR A 114 -10.61 -26.75 6.17
N THR A 115 -10.40 -27.20 4.95
CA THR A 115 -9.61 -26.49 3.94
C THR A 115 -10.18 -25.10 3.67
N ARG A 116 -11.50 -24.99 3.46
CA ARG A 116 -12.18 -23.70 3.25
C ARG A 116 -12.04 -22.74 4.43
N THR A 117 -12.12 -23.26 5.66
CA THR A 117 -12.05 -22.43 6.86
C THR A 117 -10.63 -21.96 7.17
N ILE A 118 -9.62 -22.76 6.85
CA ILE A 118 -8.22 -22.45 7.16
C ILE A 118 -7.53 -21.86 5.94
N SER A 119 -7.39 -22.63 4.87
CA SER A 119 -6.57 -22.28 3.71
C SER A 119 -7.19 -21.14 2.88
N ASP A 120 -8.47 -21.25 2.52
CA ASP A 120 -9.11 -20.23 1.67
C ASP A 120 -9.21 -18.89 2.37
N VAL A 121 -9.50 -18.88 3.68
CA VAL A 121 -9.54 -17.62 4.45
C VAL A 121 -8.15 -17.02 4.61
N THR A 122 -7.10 -17.84 4.70
CA THR A 122 -5.71 -17.34 4.72
C THR A 122 -5.34 -16.74 3.36
N ASN A 123 -5.75 -17.35 2.25
CA ASN A 123 -5.57 -16.79 0.92
C ASN A 123 -6.31 -15.45 0.76
N ILE A 124 -7.51 -15.32 1.31
CA ILE A 124 -8.24 -14.03 1.36
C ILE A 124 -7.46 -12.99 2.17
N GLN A 125 -6.87 -13.38 3.30
CA GLN A 125 -6.04 -12.49 4.12
C GLN A 125 -4.86 -11.96 3.32
N THR A 126 -4.12 -12.84 2.65
CA THR A 126 -2.99 -12.47 1.80
C THR A 126 -3.42 -11.58 0.64
N ALA A 127 -4.56 -11.88 0.01
CA ALA A 127 -5.10 -11.04 -1.05
C ALA A 127 -5.44 -9.62 -0.56
N ILE A 128 -6.03 -9.46 0.63
CA ILE A 128 -6.31 -8.15 1.23
C ILE A 128 -5.00 -7.40 1.48
N LEU A 129 -3.98 -8.07 2.03
CA LEU A 129 -2.66 -7.47 2.26
C LEU A 129 -2.01 -7.00 0.96
N ASN A 130 -2.00 -7.84 -0.07
CA ASN A 130 -1.42 -7.51 -1.37
C ASN A 130 -2.15 -6.33 -2.05
N VAL A 131 -3.47 -6.30 -2.00
CA VAL A 131 -4.25 -5.19 -2.55
C VAL A 131 -3.93 -3.89 -1.83
N MET A 132 -3.84 -3.90 -0.51
CA MET A 132 -3.57 -2.70 0.29
C MET A 132 -2.12 -2.22 0.19
N GLN A 133 -1.15 -3.14 0.13
CA GLN A 133 0.28 -2.80 0.20
C GLN A 133 0.95 -2.71 -1.17
N MET A 134 0.42 -3.39 -2.20
CA MET A 134 1.01 -3.38 -3.54
C MET A 134 0.13 -2.66 -4.56
N VAL A 135 -1.16 -3.01 -4.65
CA VAL A 135 -2.03 -2.49 -5.70
C VAL A 135 -2.44 -1.04 -5.44
N LEU A 136 -2.76 -0.70 -4.20
CA LEU A 136 -3.23 0.63 -3.83
C LEU A 136 -2.14 1.73 -3.92
N PRO A 137 -0.87 1.50 -3.51
CA PRO A 137 0.19 2.49 -3.64
C PRO A 137 0.56 2.82 -5.08
N VAL A 138 0.47 1.86 -6.01
CA VAL A 138 0.93 2.03 -7.41
C VAL A 138 0.34 3.28 -8.10
N PRO A 139 -1.00 3.48 -8.16
CA PRO A 139 -1.56 4.67 -8.80
C PRO A 139 -1.16 5.97 -8.07
N ILE A 140 -0.96 5.90 -6.75
CA ILE A 140 -0.57 7.05 -5.94
C ILE A 140 0.88 7.45 -6.25
N ILE A 141 1.80 6.49 -6.21
CA ILE A 141 3.21 6.67 -6.61
C ILE A 141 3.27 7.31 -7.98
N PHE A 142 2.45 6.80 -8.88
CA PHE A 142 2.40 7.24 -10.27
C PHE A 142 2.00 8.71 -10.40
N VAL A 143 0.89 9.12 -9.77
CA VAL A 143 0.40 10.50 -9.79
C VAL A 143 1.41 11.45 -9.14
N VAL A 144 1.98 11.05 -8.00
CA VAL A 144 2.96 11.88 -7.28
C VAL A 144 4.27 12.00 -8.08
N ALA A 145 4.75 10.90 -8.66
CA ALA A 145 5.97 10.91 -9.48
C ALA A 145 5.80 11.79 -10.73
N LEU A 146 4.66 11.70 -11.42
CA LEU A 146 4.36 12.59 -12.55
C LEU A 146 4.36 14.06 -12.13
N PHE A 147 3.66 14.38 -11.04
CA PHE A 147 3.59 15.75 -10.53
C PHE A 147 4.97 16.31 -10.21
N LEU A 148 5.80 15.54 -9.48
CA LEU A 148 7.16 15.95 -9.14
C LEU A 148 8.03 16.13 -10.38
N THR A 149 7.98 15.20 -11.35
CA THR A 149 8.78 15.27 -12.56
C THR A 149 8.41 16.49 -13.42
N PHE A 150 7.12 16.79 -13.58
CA PHE A 150 6.68 17.99 -14.29
C PHE A 150 7.06 19.30 -13.59
N HIS A 151 7.17 19.26 -12.26
CA HIS A 151 7.59 20.43 -11.48
C HIS A 151 9.11 20.68 -11.58
N LEU A 152 9.90 19.62 -11.65
CA LEU A 152 11.36 19.68 -11.76
C LEU A 152 11.82 19.95 -13.20
N ASP A 153 11.31 19.20 -14.16
CA ASP A 153 11.64 19.33 -15.58
C ASP A 153 10.47 18.89 -16.48
N ARG A 154 9.96 19.83 -17.27
CA ARG A 154 8.85 19.57 -18.21
C ARG A 154 9.20 18.54 -19.27
N MET A 155 10.46 18.54 -19.77
CA MET A 155 10.92 17.57 -20.77
C MET A 155 10.91 16.16 -20.21
N ALA A 156 11.47 15.97 -19.01
CA ALA A 156 11.47 14.69 -18.33
C ALA A 156 10.03 14.18 -18.04
N GLY A 157 9.11 15.08 -17.68
CA GLY A 157 7.70 14.76 -17.48
C GLY A 157 7.00 14.23 -18.74
N VAL A 158 7.26 14.83 -19.89
CA VAL A 158 6.73 14.38 -21.19
C VAL A 158 7.30 13.00 -21.57
N ILE A 159 8.59 12.79 -21.39
CA ILE A 159 9.23 11.50 -21.67
C ILE A 159 8.62 10.42 -20.77
N LEU A 160 8.44 10.70 -19.49
CA LEU A 160 7.82 9.77 -18.54
C LEU A 160 6.39 9.39 -18.96
N LEU A 161 5.59 10.36 -19.42
CA LEU A 161 4.24 10.12 -19.94
C LEU A 161 4.23 9.20 -21.18
N ILE A 162 5.17 9.42 -22.12
CA ILE A 162 5.29 8.61 -23.34
C ILE A 162 5.67 7.16 -22.97
N VAL A 163 6.66 7.00 -22.10
CA VAL A 163 7.08 5.68 -21.62
C VAL A 163 5.92 4.95 -20.94
N LEU A 164 5.14 5.65 -20.12
CA LEU A 164 3.98 5.08 -19.50
C LEU A 164 2.93 4.62 -20.50
N ALA A 165 2.57 5.50 -21.43
CA ALA A 165 1.60 5.16 -22.46
C ALA A 165 2.05 3.90 -23.24
N ALA A 166 3.35 3.80 -23.55
CA ALA A 166 3.93 2.63 -24.18
C ALA A 166 3.79 1.36 -23.31
N VAL A 167 4.08 1.45 -22.02
CA VAL A 167 3.95 0.31 -21.08
C VAL A 167 2.48 -0.14 -20.96
N ILE A 168 1.54 0.79 -20.88
CA ILE A 168 0.11 0.47 -20.82
C ILE A 168 -0.35 -0.23 -22.12
N VAL A 169 0.08 0.26 -23.28
CA VAL A 169 -0.25 -0.35 -24.57
C VAL A 169 0.30 -1.77 -24.66
N ILE A 170 1.55 -1.99 -24.24
CA ILE A 170 2.16 -3.33 -24.24
C ILE A 170 1.48 -4.28 -23.21
N ALA A 171 1.00 -3.74 -22.09
CA ALA A 171 0.36 -4.56 -21.06
C ALA A 171 -1.10 -4.95 -21.40
N LEU A 172 -1.75 -4.20 -22.29
CA LEU A 172 -3.13 -4.44 -22.72
C LEU A 172 -3.25 -5.20 -24.06
N GLY A 173 -2.16 -5.30 -24.84
CA GLY A 173 -2.07 -6.04 -26.11
C GLY A 173 -1.50 -7.41 -25.94
#